data_e39731cc7c5d30fc999cc7fc24f34af8
#
_entry.id   e39731cc7c5d30fc999cc7fc24f34af8
#
_cell.length_a   1.000
_cell.length_b   1.000
_cell.length_c   1.000
_cell.angle_alpha   90.00
_cell.angle_beta   90.00
_cell.angle_gamma   90.00
#
_symmetry.space_group_name_H-M   'P 1'
#
loop_
_entity.id
_entity.type
_entity.pdbx_description
1 polymer ?
#
loop_
_entity_poly.entity_id
_entity_poly.type
_entity_poly.pdbx_seq_one_letter_code
_entity_poly.pdbx_strand_id
1 'polypeptide(L)'
;MIDLESRIEEMKSNLVSKNFRYIIKCKYKTIPAKEKDIYKEEKLKEYNYYVKLIKKLKKHIKNSSDIQFYTKYDKFNNLVCLVSKFDINEIDINLNIDIRIIIGDKYDTYMKTTYYQEKCGILYLEEFESGSRNNGYGSMLLDNLNFIIDNINNRLKNYNNYSETYNFKPIKILKGRAIPFKSVISQEDLNKLYTKYGFKIDNNNYLLKNRE
;
A
#
# COMPACT_ATOMS: atom_id res chain seq x y z
N MET A 1 19.12 -5.50 -4.47
CA MET A 1 17.74 -5.88 -4.08
C MET A 1 17.79 -6.30 -2.63
N ILE A 2 17.24 -5.53 -1.70
CA ILE A 2 17.18 -5.96 -0.31
C ILE A 2 16.11 -7.03 -0.29
N ASP A 3 16.51 -8.24 0.08
CA ASP A 3 15.65 -9.41 0.13
C ASP A 3 14.45 -9.12 1.04
N LEU A 4 13.26 -9.30 0.49
CA LEU A 4 12.00 -9.05 1.14
C LEU A 4 11.82 -9.97 2.37
N GLU A 5 12.34 -11.20 2.28
CA GLU A 5 12.37 -12.14 3.40
C GLU A 5 13.27 -11.64 4.52
N SER A 6 14.41 -11.05 4.18
CA SER A 6 15.34 -10.43 5.14
C SER A 6 14.67 -9.28 5.90
N ARG A 7 13.90 -8.41 5.24
CA ARG A 7 13.14 -7.34 5.92
C ARG A 7 12.00 -7.86 6.79
N ILE A 8 11.32 -8.91 6.36
CA ILE A 8 10.30 -9.56 7.18
C ILE A 8 10.92 -10.23 8.40
N GLU A 9 12.08 -10.86 8.23
CA GLU A 9 12.82 -11.44 9.37
C GLU A 9 13.38 -10.34 10.28
N GLU A 10 13.86 -9.22 9.74
CA GLU A 10 14.23 -8.04 10.52
C GLU A 10 13.03 -7.47 11.31
N MET A 11 11.85 -7.34 10.68
CA MET A 11 10.62 -6.95 11.37
C MET A 11 10.25 -7.96 12.46
N LYS A 12 10.37 -9.26 12.20
CA LYS A 12 10.15 -10.31 13.22
C LYS A 12 11.20 -10.24 14.32
N SER A 13 12.46 -10.05 13.96
CA SER A 13 13.57 -9.92 14.91
C SER A 13 13.36 -8.72 15.81
N ASN A 14 12.92 -7.57 15.27
CA ASN A 14 12.60 -6.38 16.05
C ASN A 14 11.36 -6.56 16.95
N LEU A 15 10.36 -7.33 16.49
CA LEU A 15 9.15 -7.65 17.26
C LEU A 15 9.36 -8.75 18.30
N VAL A 16 10.23 -9.73 18.00
CA VAL A 16 10.51 -10.90 18.85
C VAL A 16 11.86 -10.74 19.57
N SER A 17 12.60 -9.66 19.28
CA SER A 17 13.94 -9.47 19.81
C SER A 17 13.94 -9.57 21.34
N LYS A 18 15.07 -10.03 21.87
CA LYS A 18 15.37 -10.03 23.31
C LYS A 18 15.03 -8.69 23.95
N ASN A 19 15.13 -7.59 23.17
CA ASN A 19 14.81 -6.24 23.60
C ASN A 19 13.30 -6.01 23.84
N PHE A 20 12.40 -6.53 22.99
CA PHE A 20 10.96 -6.39 23.22
C PHE A 20 10.53 -7.15 24.47
N ARG A 21 10.99 -8.40 24.62
CA ARG A 21 10.75 -9.19 25.85
C ARG A 21 11.43 -8.57 27.07
N TYR A 22 12.63 -8.01 26.90
CA TYR A 22 13.38 -7.35 27.95
C TYR A 22 12.73 -6.01 28.36
N ILE A 23 12.33 -5.18 27.39
CA ILE A 23 11.63 -3.90 27.64
C ILE A 23 10.29 -4.15 28.32
N ILE A 24 9.51 -5.14 27.84
CA ILE A 24 8.27 -5.54 28.51
C ILE A 24 8.58 -6.00 29.94
N LYS A 25 9.60 -6.83 30.13
CA LYS A 25 9.97 -7.36 31.45
C LYS A 25 10.47 -6.29 32.41
N CYS A 26 11.26 -5.33 31.90
CA CYS A 26 11.74 -4.21 32.70
C CYS A 26 10.63 -3.20 33.04
N LYS A 27 9.85 -2.77 32.04
CA LYS A 27 8.70 -1.89 32.28
C LYS A 27 7.64 -2.55 33.16
N TYR A 28 7.37 -3.83 32.95
CA TYR A 28 6.42 -4.58 33.78
C TYR A 28 6.80 -4.62 35.26
N LYS A 29 8.09 -4.59 35.61
CA LYS A 29 8.57 -4.53 36.98
C LYS A 29 8.36 -3.16 37.62
N THR A 30 8.40 -2.08 36.86
CA THR A 30 8.28 -0.69 37.34
C THR A 30 6.84 -0.17 37.32
N ILE A 31 5.90 -0.87 36.72
CA ILE A 31 4.50 -0.48 36.63
C ILE A 31 3.77 -0.85 37.90
N PRO A 32 2.94 0.06 38.48
CA PRO A 32 2.08 -0.24 39.61
C PRO A 32 1.17 -1.45 39.37
N ALA A 33 0.88 -2.24 40.40
CA ALA A 33 0.13 -3.48 40.28
C ALA A 33 -1.22 -3.31 39.56
N LYS A 34 -1.91 -2.19 39.80
CA LYS A 34 -3.21 -1.86 39.18
C LYS A 34 -3.14 -1.61 37.66
N GLU A 35 -1.96 -1.24 37.14
CA GLU A 35 -1.75 -0.91 35.73
C GLU A 35 -1.14 -2.07 34.94
N LYS A 36 -0.68 -3.11 35.64
CA LYS A 36 0.00 -4.26 34.96
C LYS A 36 -0.87 -5.01 33.98
N ASP A 37 -2.13 -5.18 34.32
CA ASP A 37 -3.05 -5.93 33.43
C ASP A 37 -3.40 -5.12 32.19
N ILE A 38 -3.63 -3.81 32.33
CA ILE A 38 -3.86 -2.89 31.21
C ILE A 38 -2.64 -2.88 30.27
N TYR A 39 -1.44 -2.70 30.81
CA TYR A 39 -0.21 -2.72 30.03
C TYR A 39 0.00 -4.03 29.30
N LYS A 40 -0.26 -5.16 29.94
CA LYS A 40 -0.15 -6.50 29.33
C LYS A 40 -1.15 -6.66 28.18
N GLU A 41 -2.38 -6.20 28.36
CA GLU A 41 -3.42 -6.26 27.33
C GLU A 41 -3.07 -5.39 26.11
N GLU A 42 -2.60 -4.15 26.32
CA GLU A 42 -2.14 -3.26 25.26
C GLU A 42 -0.99 -3.86 24.47
N LYS A 43 0.01 -4.44 25.14
CA LYS A 43 1.14 -5.09 24.49
C LYS A 43 0.74 -6.35 23.74
N LEU A 44 -0.23 -7.09 24.23
CA LEU A 44 -0.79 -8.23 23.51
C LEU A 44 -1.56 -7.80 22.26
N LYS A 45 -2.31 -6.70 22.30
CA LYS A 45 -2.98 -6.12 21.13
C LYS A 45 -1.96 -5.68 20.07
N GLU A 46 -0.92 -4.97 20.47
CA GLU A 46 0.18 -4.56 19.60
C GLU A 46 0.85 -5.77 18.95
N TYR A 47 1.24 -6.77 19.72
CA TYR A 47 1.83 -8.00 19.21
C TYR A 47 0.92 -8.71 18.19
N ASN A 48 -0.37 -8.85 18.51
CA ASN A 48 -1.33 -9.49 17.62
C ASN A 48 -1.52 -8.71 16.31
N TYR A 49 -1.48 -7.38 16.36
CA TYR A 49 -1.50 -6.52 15.19
C TYR A 49 -0.34 -6.86 14.24
N TYR A 50 0.89 -6.89 14.75
CA TYR A 50 2.08 -7.18 13.94
C TYR A 50 2.10 -8.61 13.41
N VAL A 51 1.68 -9.59 14.19
CA VAL A 51 1.55 -10.98 13.72
C VAL A 51 0.59 -11.07 12.53
N LYS A 52 -0.54 -10.38 12.58
CA LYS A 52 -1.50 -10.31 11.47
C LYS A 52 -0.90 -9.62 10.25
N LEU A 53 -0.23 -8.48 10.44
CA LEU A 53 0.44 -7.74 9.38
C LEU A 53 1.45 -8.62 8.64
N ILE A 54 2.34 -9.30 9.37
CA ILE A 54 3.35 -10.19 8.79
C ILE A 54 2.70 -11.37 8.05
N LYS A 55 1.64 -11.98 8.61
CA LYS A 55 0.91 -13.07 7.94
C LYS A 55 0.30 -12.62 6.61
N LYS A 56 -0.29 -11.42 6.57
CA LYS A 56 -0.84 -10.84 5.34
C LYS A 56 0.25 -10.56 4.31
N LEU A 57 1.36 -9.94 4.71
CA LEU A 57 2.50 -9.69 3.83
C LEU A 57 3.02 -10.99 3.22
N LYS A 58 3.26 -12.03 4.01
CA LYS A 58 3.70 -13.33 3.52
C LYS A 58 2.75 -13.92 2.49
N LYS A 59 1.44 -13.79 2.69
CA LYS A 59 0.44 -14.26 1.72
C LYS A 59 0.55 -13.51 0.38
N HIS A 60 0.78 -12.20 0.41
CA HIS A 60 0.96 -11.41 -0.81
C HIS A 60 2.25 -11.75 -1.55
N ILE A 61 3.34 -11.96 -0.81
CA ILE A 61 4.65 -12.30 -1.36
C ILE A 61 4.64 -13.67 -2.05
N LYS A 62 4.04 -14.68 -1.42
CA LYS A 62 4.09 -16.06 -1.89
C LYS A 62 3.54 -16.27 -3.31
N ASN A 63 2.68 -15.37 -3.78
CA ASN A 63 1.95 -15.48 -5.04
C ASN A 63 2.44 -14.49 -6.10
N SER A 64 3.66 -13.94 -5.97
CA SER A 64 4.09 -12.85 -6.83
C SER A 64 5.58 -12.85 -7.07
N SER A 65 5.97 -12.78 -8.34
CA SER A 65 7.37 -12.63 -8.75
C SER A 65 7.88 -11.20 -8.61
N ASP A 66 6.97 -10.22 -8.63
CA ASP A 66 7.31 -8.80 -8.67
C ASP A 66 6.51 -7.96 -7.67
N ILE A 67 7.09 -7.82 -6.48
CA ILE A 67 6.52 -7.06 -5.39
C ILE A 67 7.51 -6.01 -4.88
N GLN A 68 6.99 -4.80 -4.62
CA GLN A 68 7.69 -3.79 -3.82
C GLN A 68 6.86 -3.45 -2.60
N PHE A 69 7.52 -3.25 -1.47
CA PHE A 69 6.84 -2.74 -0.30
C PHE A 69 7.68 -1.71 0.46
N TYR A 70 6.97 -0.82 1.14
CA TYR A 70 7.52 0.24 1.97
C TYR A 70 6.78 0.28 3.28
N THR A 71 7.49 0.48 4.37
CA THR A 71 6.88 0.63 5.69
C THR A 71 6.66 2.09 6.00
N LYS A 72 5.52 2.40 6.59
CA LYS A 72 5.16 3.72 7.12
C LYS A 72 4.40 3.57 8.43
N TYR A 73 4.31 4.66 9.17
CA TYR A 73 3.43 4.73 10.33
C TYR A 73 2.15 5.48 9.96
N ASP A 74 1.01 4.97 10.41
CA ASP A 74 -0.26 5.65 10.29
C ASP A 74 -0.41 6.77 11.34
N LYS A 75 -1.52 7.49 11.30
CA LYS A 75 -1.80 8.57 12.26
C LYS A 75 -1.98 8.10 13.72
N PHE A 76 -2.10 6.80 13.93
CA PHE A 76 -2.18 6.17 15.26
C PHE A 76 -0.85 5.55 15.68
N ASN A 77 0.22 5.81 14.92
CA ASN A 77 1.56 5.24 15.13
C ASN A 77 1.62 3.71 14.99
N ASN A 78 0.73 3.11 14.21
CA ASN A 78 0.83 1.72 13.83
C ASN A 78 1.65 1.57 12.55
N LEU A 79 2.53 0.58 12.52
CA LEU A 79 3.29 0.25 11.32
C LEU A 79 2.34 -0.32 10.26
N VAL A 80 2.37 0.24 9.07
CA VAL A 80 1.62 -0.22 7.90
C VAL A 80 2.57 -0.44 6.72
N CYS A 81 2.18 -1.28 5.78
CA CYS A 81 2.98 -1.55 4.60
C CYS A 81 2.24 -1.10 3.33
N LEU A 82 2.88 -0.20 2.57
CA LEU A 82 2.48 0.11 1.21
C LEU A 82 3.10 -0.94 0.30
N VAL A 83 2.27 -1.59 -0.49
CA VAL A 83 2.68 -2.68 -1.39
C VAL A 83 2.24 -2.33 -2.79
N SER A 84 3.14 -2.46 -3.76
CA SER A 84 2.79 -2.49 -5.18
C SER A 84 3.23 -3.82 -5.78
N LYS A 85 2.30 -4.48 -6.45
CA LYS A 85 2.50 -5.74 -7.12
C LYS A 85 2.08 -5.59 -8.55
N PHE A 86 2.89 -6.09 -9.48
CA PHE A 86 2.45 -6.28 -10.85
C PHE A 86 2.94 -7.61 -11.39
N ASP A 87 2.10 -8.20 -12.22
CA ASP A 87 2.43 -9.43 -12.92
C ASP A 87 2.63 -9.06 -14.39
N ILE A 88 3.83 -9.33 -14.90
CA ILE A 88 4.13 -9.21 -16.33
C ILE A 88 3.65 -10.49 -16.98
N ASN A 89 2.60 -10.36 -17.77
CA ASN A 89 2.19 -11.45 -18.64
C ASN A 89 2.94 -11.29 -19.97
N GLU A 90 3.71 -12.28 -20.38
CA GLU A 90 4.52 -12.23 -21.59
C GLU A 90 3.67 -12.03 -22.86
N ILE A 91 2.37 -12.23 -22.78
CA ILE A 91 1.45 -12.18 -23.91
C ILE A 91 0.77 -10.80 -24.05
N ASP A 92 0.63 -10.05 -22.95
CA ASP A 92 -0.11 -8.80 -22.94
C ASP A 92 0.78 -7.60 -22.60
N ILE A 93 0.70 -6.57 -23.45
CA ILE A 93 1.33 -5.26 -23.23
C ILE A 93 0.68 -4.53 -22.04
N ASN A 94 -0.49 -5.00 -21.60
CA ASN A 94 -1.23 -4.44 -20.47
C ASN A 94 -0.83 -5.15 -19.17
N LEU A 95 -0.45 -4.37 -18.15
CA LEU A 95 -0.04 -4.91 -16.85
C LEU A 95 -1.10 -4.58 -15.80
N ASN A 96 -1.53 -5.60 -15.08
CA ASN A 96 -2.34 -5.38 -13.88
C ASN A 96 -1.43 -4.99 -12.73
N ILE A 97 -1.70 -3.83 -12.14
CA ILE A 97 -0.92 -3.31 -11.00
C ILE A 97 -1.84 -3.17 -9.79
N ASP A 98 -1.56 -3.94 -8.75
CA ASP A 98 -2.28 -3.91 -7.49
C ASP A 98 -1.47 -3.09 -6.46
N ILE A 99 -2.06 -2.01 -5.96
CA ILE A 99 -1.44 -1.13 -4.97
C ILE A 99 -2.24 -1.25 -3.68
N ARG A 100 -1.58 -1.53 -2.54
CA ARG A 100 -2.25 -1.74 -1.26
C ARG A 100 -1.56 -1.03 -0.11
N ILE A 101 -2.37 -0.69 0.89
CA ILE A 101 -1.91 -0.50 2.26
C ILE A 101 -2.36 -1.71 3.06
N ILE A 102 -1.40 -2.53 3.46
CA ILE A 102 -1.63 -3.69 4.32
C ILE A 102 -1.48 -3.26 5.76
N ILE A 103 -2.49 -3.55 6.55
CA ILE A 103 -2.57 -3.22 7.98
C ILE A 103 -2.75 -4.49 8.82
N GLY A 104 -2.38 -4.44 10.08
CA GLY A 104 -2.58 -5.54 11.03
C GLY A 104 -4.03 -5.74 11.46
N ASP A 105 -4.97 -4.96 10.92
CA ASP A 105 -6.40 -5.04 11.18
C ASP A 105 -7.15 -5.81 10.06
N LYS A 106 -8.49 -5.78 10.08
CA LYS A 106 -9.35 -6.66 9.27
C LYS A 106 -9.29 -6.36 7.78
N TYR A 107 -9.38 -5.10 7.38
CA TYR A 107 -9.53 -4.70 5.98
C TYR A 107 -8.36 -3.85 5.50
N ASP A 108 -7.74 -4.28 4.42
CA ASP A 108 -6.70 -3.52 3.74
C ASP A 108 -7.33 -2.44 2.85
N THR A 109 -6.58 -1.37 2.60
CA THR A 109 -6.93 -0.39 1.57
C THR A 109 -6.24 -0.80 0.28
N TYR A 110 -6.94 -0.76 -0.85
CA TYR A 110 -6.35 -1.16 -2.12
C TYR A 110 -6.82 -0.31 -3.28
N MET A 111 -6.00 -0.29 -4.31
CA MET A 111 -6.27 0.30 -5.61
C MET A 111 -5.84 -0.70 -6.68
N LYS A 112 -6.79 -1.17 -7.48
CA LYS A 112 -6.52 -1.97 -8.67
C LYS A 112 -6.36 -1.05 -9.86
N THR A 113 -5.32 -1.25 -10.61
CA THR A 113 -5.00 -0.43 -11.76
C THR A 113 -4.53 -1.28 -12.92
N THR A 114 -4.75 -0.79 -14.12
CA THR A 114 -4.22 -1.40 -15.34
C THR A 114 -3.30 -0.40 -16.04
N TYR A 115 -2.11 -0.85 -16.36
CA TYR A 115 -1.17 -0.10 -17.19
C TYR A 115 -1.49 -0.31 -18.67
N TYR A 116 -1.65 0.77 -19.40
CA TYR A 116 -1.80 0.79 -20.85
C TYR A 116 -0.64 1.57 -21.48
N GLN A 117 -0.18 1.10 -22.62
CA GLN A 117 0.87 1.77 -23.37
C GLN A 117 0.33 2.42 -24.65
N GLU A 118 0.45 3.74 -24.71
CA GLU A 118 0.15 4.56 -25.87
C GLU A 118 1.39 5.40 -26.24
N LYS A 119 1.23 6.72 -26.44
CA LYS A 119 2.36 7.65 -26.60
C LYS A 119 3.24 7.72 -25.35
N CYS A 120 2.64 7.49 -24.18
CA CYS A 120 3.30 7.31 -22.88
C CYS A 120 2.60 6.18 -22.12
N GLY A 121 3.12 5.79 -20.95
CA GLY A 121 2.41 4.89 -20.04
C GLY A 121 1.21 5.60 -19.41
N ILE A 122 0.08 4.93 -19.39
CA ILE A 122 -1.16 5.37 -18.74
C ILE A 122 -1.49 4.36 -17.67
N LEU A 123 -1.71 4.83 -16.43
CA LEU A 123 -2.22 4.01 -15.35
C LEU A 123 -3.72 4.29 -15.17
N TYR A 124 -4.54 3.31 -15.49
CA TYR A 124 -5.99 3.41 -15.33
C TYR A 124 -6.43 2.87 -13.97
N LEU A 125 -7.13 3.69 -13.20
CA LEU A 125 -7.66 3.35 -11.88
C LEU A 125 -9.00 2.65 -12.05
N GLU A 126 -9.00 1.33 -11.87
CA GLU A 126 -10.18 0.48 -12.03
C GLU A 126 -11.06 0.50 -10.77
N GLU A 127 -10.42 0.30 -9.63
CA GLU A 127 -11.09 0.15 -8.35
C GLU A 127 -10.24 0.76 -7.23
N PHE A 128 -10.88 1.51 -6.35
CA PHE A 128 -10.24 2.05 -5.15
C PHE A 128 -11.14 1.87 -3.95
N GLU A 129 -10.67 1.10 -2.98
CA GLU A 129 -11.39 0.84 -1.73
C GLU A 129 -10.53 1.18 -0.52
N SER A 130 -11.10 2.00 0.38
CA SER A 130 -10.51 2.25 1.69
C SER A 130 -11.08 1.27 2.71
N GLY A 131 -10.28 0.30 3.12
CA GLY A 131 -10.71 -0.82 3.95
C GLY A 131 -11.24 -0.44 5.33
N SER A 132 -10.62 0.55 5.99
CA SER A 132 -11.06 1.05 7.30
C SER A 132 -11.45 2.52 7.18
N ARG A 133 -12.76 2.79 7.27
CA ARG A 133 -13.30 4.16 7.13
C ARG A 133 -12.75 5.08 8.21
N ASN A 134 -12.57 6.35 7.85
CA ASN A 134 -12.13 7.44 8.74
C ASN A 134 -10.74 7.27 9.36
N ASN A 135 -10.00 6.22 9.00
CA ASN A 135 -8.64 6.00 9.48
C ASN A 135 -7.57 6.67 8.61
N GLY A 136 -7.96 7.30 7.49
CA GLY A 136 -7.05 8.05 6.63
C GLY A 136 -6.22 7.20 5.67
N TYR A 137 -6.44 5.89 5.58
CA TYR A 137 -5.64 5.02 4.71
C TYR A 137 -5.87 5.29 3.22
N GLY A 138 -7.09 5.67 2.81
CA GLY A 138 -7.34 6.11 1.45
C GLY A 138 -6.53 7.34 1.08
N SER A 139 -6.52 8.35 1.95
CA SER A 139 -5.67 9.54 1.79
C SER A 139 -4.19 9.17 1.78
N MET A 140 -3.73 8.32 2.70
CA MET A 140 -2.34 7.86 2.75
C MET A 140 -1.93 7.17 1.44
N LEU A 141 -2.80 6.37 0.82
CA LEU A 141 -2.50 5.75 -0.46
C LEU A 141 -2.36 6.79 -1.56
N LEU A 142 -3.28 7.74 -1.66
CA LEU A 142 -3.25 8.83 -2.64
C LEU A 142 -2.06 9.79 -2.43
N ASP A 143 -1.70 10.11 -1.18
CA ASP A 143 -0.50 10.90 -0.82
C ASP A 143 0.80 10.24 -1.31
N ASN A 144 0.83 8.92 -1.32
CA ASN A 144 2.01 8.16 -1.72
C ASN A 144 1.95 7.67 -3.18
N LEU A 145 0.89 7.94 -3.91
CA LEU A 145 0.68 7.39 -5.24
C LEU A 145 1.78 7.79 -6.22
N ASN A 146 2.21 9.05 -6.22
CA ASN A 146 3.32 9.51 -7.08
C ASN A 146 4.62 8.74 -6.78
N PHE A 147 4.99 8.63 -5.51
CA PHE A 147 6.17 7.86 -5.07
C PHE A 147 6.10 6.39 -5.51
N ILE A 148 4.93 5.76 -5.37
CA ILE A 148 4.72 4.37 -5.81
C ILE A 148 4.90 4.26 -7.32
N ILE A 149 4.34 5.20 -8.10
CA ILE A 149 4.44 5.20 -9.57
C ILE A 149 5.88 5.44 -10.02
N ASP A 150 6.66 6.30 -9.35
CA ASP A 150 8.07 6.49 -9.66
C ASP A 150 8.87 5.20 -9.48
N ASN A 151 8.57 4.45 -8.44
CA ASN A 151 9.19 3.13 -8.23
C ASN A 151 8.74 2.11 -9.28
N ILE A 152 7.48 2.13 -9.69
CA ILE A 152 6.97 1.29 -10.80
C ILE A 152 7.72 1.67 -12.08
N ASN A 153 7.84 2.95 -12.41
CA ASN A 153 8.55 3.42 -13.60
C ASN A 153 10.03 2.98 -13.61
N ASN A 154 10.71 3.04 -12.48
CA ASN A 154 12.08 2.55 -12.35
C ASN A 154 12.17 1.05 -12.64
N ARG A 155 11.19 0.28 -12.25
CA ARG A 155 11.15 -1.16 -12.53
C ARG A 155 10.83 -1.44 -13.99
N LEU A 156 9.85 -0.77 -14.58
CA LEU A 156 9.55 -0.87 -16.02
C LEU A 156 10.81 -0.56 -16.84
N LYS A 157 11.58 0.47 -16.46
CA LYS A 157 12.87 0.77 -17.07
C LYS A 157 13.88 -0.37 -16.91
N ASN A 158 13.95 -1.00 -15.75
CA ASN A 158 14.83 -2.15 -15.54
C ASN A 158 14.44 -3.33 -16.43
N TYR A 159 13.15 -3.62 -16.57
CA TYR A 159 12.69 -4.66 -17.50
C TYR A 159 13.12 -4.38 -18.93
N ASN A 160 13.00 -3.14 -19.41
CA ASN A 160 13.48 -2.75 -20.74
C ASN A 160 14.97 -2.98 -20.91
N ASN A 161 15.76 -2.87 -19.84
CA ASN A 161 17.22 -3.11 -19.88
C ASN A 161 17.58 -4.60 -19.92
N TYR A 162 16.72 -5.47 -19.40
CA TYR A 162 16.99 -6.91 -19.31
C TYR A 162 16.44 -7.72 -20.48
N SER A 163 15.55 -7.15 -21.29
CA SER A 163 14.93 -7.84 -22.41
C SER A 163 14.63 -6.89 -23.54
N GLU A 164 15.10 -7.22 -24.74
CA GLU A 164 14.76 -6.49 -25.97
C GLU A 164 13.27 -6.61 -26.34
N THR A 165 12.58 -7.57 -25.76
CA THR A 165 11.16 -7.82 -25.98
C THR A 165 10.26 -6.76 -25.34
N TYR A 166 10.73 -6.12 -24.25
CA TYR A 166 9.96 -5.13 -23.52
C TYR A 166 10.40 -3.71 -23.86
N ASN A 167 9.42 -2.86 -24.14
CA ASN A 167 9.65 -1.42 -24.37
C ASN A 167 8.59 -0.62 -23.61
N PHE A 168 8.52 -0.83 -22.30
CA PHE A 168 7.58 -0.13 -21.44
C PHE A 168 7.88 1.36 -21.38
N LYS A 169 6.87 2.19 -21.59
CA LYS A 169 6.95 3.63 -21.43
C LYS A 169 6.67 4.04 -20.00
N PRO A 170 7.32 5.10 -19.49
CA PRO A 170 7.04 5.57 -18.14
C PRO A 170 5.59 6.05 -18.01
N ILE A 171 4.96 5.75 -16.89
CA ILE A 171 3.61 6.21 -16.53
C ILE A 171 3.66 7.72 -16.32
N LYS A 172 3.00 8.45 -17.21
CA LYS A 172 2.88 9.92 -17.16
C LYS A 172 1.44 10.38 -16.98
N ILE A 173 0.48 9.51 -17.19
CA ILE A 173 -0.94 9.86 -17.11
C ILE A 173 -1.64 8.87 -16.19
N LEU A 174 -2.46 9.41 -15.28
CA LEU A 174 -3.41 8.65 -14.50
C LEU A 174 -4.81 8.93 -15.04
N LYS A 175 -5.56 7.89 -15.31
CA LYS A 175 -6.96 7.95 -15.75
C LYS A 175 -7.82 7.09 -14.85
N GLY A 176 -9.12 7.29 -14.87
CA GLY A 176 -10.08 6.45 -14.17
C GLY A 176 -11.48 7.04 -14.23
N ARG A 177 -12.38 6.50 -13.45
CA ARG A 177 -13.71 7.05 -13.28
C ARG A 177 -14.09 7.09 -11.80
N ALA A 178 -14.51 8.25 -11.33
CA ALA A 178 -14.97 8.45 -9.95
C ALA A 178 -16.42 7.96 -9.81
N ILE A 179 -16.62 6.69 -9.52
CA ILE A 179 -17.94 6.11 -9.26
C ILE A 179 -18.04 5.82 -7.76
N PRO A 180 -18.95 6.49 -7.02
CA PRO A 180 -19.08 6.28 -5.60
C PRO A 180 -19.76 4.94 -5.31
N PHE A 181 -19.30 4.26 -4.29
CA PHE A 181 -20.07 3.17 -3.69
C PHE A 181 -21.20 3.82 -2.88
N LYS A 182 -22.42 3.77 -3.40
CA LYS A 182 -23.60 4.58 -2.97
C LYS A 182 -23.88 4.62 -1.46
N SER A 183 -23.51 3.58 -0.72
CA SER A 183 -23.69 3.51 0.73
C SER A 183 -22.52 4.07 1.55
N VAL A 184 -21.47 4.57 0.89
CA VAL A 184 -20.19 4.87 1.54
C VAL A 184 -19.78 6.32 1.44
N ILE A 185 -19.87 6.90 0.25
CA ILE A 185 -19.41 8.25 -0.06
C ILE A 185 -20.34 8.88 -1.12
N SER A 186 -20.60 10.18 -1.01
CA SER A 186 -21.31 10.91 -2.04
C SER A 186 -20.41 11.14 -3.27
N GLN A 187 -21.02 11.38 -4.44
CA GLN A 187 -20.24 11.75 -5.64
C GLN A 187 -19.46 13.04 -5.42
N GLU A 188 -20.07 14.01 -4.73
CA GLU A 188 -19.43 15.29 -4.44
C GLU A 188 -18.20 15.14 -3.55
N ASP A 189 -18.27 14.34 -2.48
CA ASP A 189 -17.14 14.10 -1.58
C ASP A 189 -16.04 13.30 -2.26
N LEU A 190 -16.41 12.35 -3.13
CA LEU A 190 -15.45 11.60 -3.93
C LEU A 190 -14.73 12.51 -4.92
N ASN A 191 -15.44 13.42 -5.56
CA ASN A 191 -14.87 14.41 -6.46
C ASN A 191 -13.93 15.36 -5.71
N LYS A 192 -14.33 15.87 -4.53
CA LYS A 192 -13.46 16.68 -3.66
C LYS A 192 -12.18 15.94 -3.28
N LEU A 193 -12.32 14.63 -2.93
CA LEU A 193 -11.17 13.80 -2.61
C LEU A 193 -10.17 13.78 -3.77
N TYR A 194 -10.57 13.36 -4.97
CA TYR A 194 -9.66 13.26 -6.10
C TYR A 194 -9.08 14.61 -6.54
N THR A 195 -9.89 15.68 -6.52
CA THR A 195 -9.42 17.03 -6.84
C THR A 195 -8.32 17.50 -5.88
N LYS A 196 -8.45 17.22 -4.59
CA LYS A 196 -7.41 17.48 -3.58
C LYS A 196 -6.07 16.83 -3.95
N TYR A 197 -6.09 15.69 -4.63
CA TYR A 197 -4.88 14.97 -5.08
C TYR A 197 -4.47 15.30 -6.52
N GLY A 198 -4.99 16.40 -7.08
CA GLY A 198 -4.58 16.95 -8.36
C GLY A 198 -5.19 16.27 -9.58
N PHE A 199 -6.26 15.50 -9.41
CA PHE A 199 -7.04 14.99 -10.52
C PHE A 199 -8.00 16.07 -11.03
N LYS A 200 -8.09 16.20 -12.35
CA LYS A 200 -9.17 16.91 -13.04
C LYS A 200 -10.32 15.94 -13.24
N ILE A 201 -11.54 16.40 -13.05
CA ILE A 201 -12.75 15.57 -13.17
C ILE A 201 -13.67 16.27 -14.17
N ASP A 202 -14.13 15.52 -15.16
CA ASP A 202 -15.12 16.03 -16.14
C ASP A 202 -16.56 15.80 -15.68
N ASN A 203 -17.50 16.29 -16.48
CA ASN A 203 -18.94 16.18 -16.21
C ASN A 203 -19.46 14.72 -16.18
N ASN A 204 -18.70 13.78 -16.73
CA ASN A 204 -19.01 12.35 -16.73
C ASN A 204 -18.25 11.59 -15.63
N ASN A 205 -17.64 12.32 -14.69
CA ASN A 205 -16.81 11.80 -13.60
C ASN A 205 -15.55 11.05 -14.05
N TYR A 206 -15.03 11.32 -15.24
CA TYR A 206 -13.72 10.80 -15.65
C TYR A 206 -12.61 11.58 -14.94
N LEU A 207 -11.65 10.82 -14.43
CA LEU A 207 -10.47 11.32 -13.75
C LEU A 207 -9.33 11.44 -14.74
N LEU A 208 -8.59 12.55 -14.68
CA LEU A 208 -7.34 12.75 -15.41
C LEU A 208 -6.33 13.46 -14.52
N LYS A 209 -5.14 12.91 -14.41
CA LYS A 209 -3.99 13.57 -13.79
C LYS A 209 -2.76 13.35 -14.65
N ASN A 210 -2.16 14.44 -15.13
CA ASN A 210 -0.86 14.41 -15.78
C ASN A 210 0.25 14.46 -14.71
N ARG A 211 1.33 13.73 -14.96
CA ARG A 211 2.56 13.76 -14.16
C ARG A 211 3.67 14.40 -15.02
N GLU A 212 4.40 15.28 -14.43
CA GLU A 212 5.57 15.93 -15.04
C GLU A 212 6.74 14.96 -15.22
#